data_b5ac339a9e03abdffd9e575e71a81075
#
_entry.id   b5ac339a9e03abdffd9e575e71a81075
#
_cell.length_a   1.000
_cell.length_b   1.000
_cell.length_c   1.000
_cell.angle_alpha   90.00
_cell.angle_beta   90.00
_cell.angle_gamma   90.00
#
_symmetry.space_group_name_H-M   'P 1'
#
loop_
_entity.id
_entity.type
_entity.pdbx_description
1 polymer ?
#
loop_
_entity_poly.entity_id
_entity_poly.type
_entity_poly.pdbx_seq_one_letter_code
_entity_poly.pdbx_strand_id
1 'polypeptide(L)'
;MEEKTKMNLSLSIERAFYLLKHFNKIDSKSRSIFIDNLYKEEEIDSALAISGSKFNYQFCKNPFELIEKIQRFQPLHFFKQENGNEVYIFVIESNFIGVDNLIPLADLTLTEHSKIKYELRNGFEIGTFATKKMNPTKGCVLVLKSDSNEVVTIFPGIYAPPFPISIVNKDLKVKAEYFWANHLFLINQ
;
A
#
# COMPACT_ATOMS: atom_id res chain seq x y z
N MET A 1 12.45 31.13 -4.29
CA MET A 1 12.01 30.00 -3.45
C MET A 1 10.56 29.75 -3.85
N GLU A 2 10.31 28.71 -4.62
CA GLU A 2 8.93 28.29 -4.89
C GLU A 2 8.31 27.83 -3.57
N GLU A 3 7.20 28.45 -3.18
CA GLU A 3 6.40 27.99 -2.05
C GLU A 3 6.00 26.55 -2.33
N LYS A 4 6.50 25.64 -1.50
CA LYS A 4 6.11 24.22 -1.55
C LYS A 4 4.59 24.16 -1.35
N THR A 5 3.84 23.94 -2.41
CA THR A 5 2.39 23.79 -2.34
C THR A 5 2.11 22.54 -1.49
N LYS A 6 1.72 22.77 -0.24
CA LYS A 6 1.34 21.70 0.68
C LYS A 6 0.12 20.99 0.11
N MET A 7 0.20 19.69 -0.12
CA MET A 7 -0.99 18.91 -0.49
C MET A 7 -2.03 19.04 0.64
N ASN A 8 -3.26 19.32 0.25
CA ASN A 8 -4.38 19.37 1.19
C ASN A 8 -5.26 18.14 0.96
N LEU A 9 -4.85 17.01 1.54
CA LEU A 9 -5.49 15.72 1.31
C LEU A 9 -6.80 15.62 2.10
N SER A 10 -7.81 15.00 1.48
CA SER A 10 -9.11 14.69 2.08
C SER A 10 -9.24 13.19 2.32
N LEU A 11 -9.57 12.81 3.55
CA LEU A 11 -9.79 11.44 3.98
C LEU A 11 -11.15 11.29 4.67
N SER A 12 -12.08 10.56 4.05
CA SER A 12 -13.35 10.21 4.66
C SER A 12 -13.20 9.14 5.75
N ILE A 13 -14.15 9.05 6.67
CA ILE A 13 -14.18 7.98 7.70
C ILE A 13 -14.23 6.59 7.04
N GLU A 14 -15.07 6.42 6.02
CA GLU A 14 -15.17 5.17 5.27
C GLU A 14 -13.82 4.78 4.63
N ARG A 15 -13.14 5.74 4.02
CA ARG A 15 -11.82 5.51 3.43
C ARG A 15 -10.75 5.24 4.49
N ALA A 16 -10.79 5.95 5.62
CA ALA A 16 -9.91 5.68 6.75
C ALA A 16 -10.09 4.25 7.28
N PHE A 17 -11.35 3.78 7.40
CA PHE A 17 -11.64 2.41 7.79
C PHE A 17 -11.08 1.39 6.78
N TYR A 18 -11.25 1.61 5.49
CA TYR A 18 -10.67 0.79 4.43
C TYR A 18 -9.14 0.67 4.54
N LEU A 19 -8.46 1.72 4.99
CA LEU A 19 -7.00 1.74 5.15
C LEU A 19 -6.51 0.94 6.38
N LEU A 20 -7.39 0.52 7.29
CA LEU A 20 -7.00 -0.26 8.49
C LEU A 20 -6.27 -1.55 8.13
N LYS A 21 -6.53 -2.12 6.95
CA LYS A 21 -5.79 -3.29 6.44
C LYS A 21 -4.27 -3.06 6.34
N HIS A 22 -3.82 -1.83 6.33
CA HIS A 22 -2.40 -1.45 6.30
C HIS A 22 -1.84 -1.10 7.69
N PHE A 23 -2.55 -1.47 8.76
CA PHE A 23 -2.13 -1.27 10.15
C PHE A 23 -2.24 -2.59 10.92
N ASN A 24 -1.29 -2.86 11.83
CA ASN A 24 -1.40 -3.99 12.76
C ASN A 24 -2.24 -3.64 13.99
N LYS A 25 -2.22 -2.37 14.37
CA LYS A 25 -2.99 -1.79 15.47
C LYS A 25 -3.17 -0.30 15.25
N ILE A 26 -4.15 0.27 15.91
CA ILE A 26 -4.40 1.71 15.97
C ILE A 26 -4.52 2.18 17.43
N ASP A 27 -4.39 3.47 17.65
CA ASP A 27 -4.55 4.04 18.97
C ASP A 27 -6.03 4.08 19.41
N SER A 28 -6.26 4.22 20.72
CA SER A 28 -7.61 4.22 21.31
C SER A 28 -8.46 5.38 20.82
N LYS A 29 -7.85 6.54 20.56
CA LYS A 29 -8.57 7.74 20.08
C LYS A 29 -9.19 7.50 18.70
N SER A 30 -8.42 6.96 17.74
CA SER A 30 -8.94 6.67 16.42
C SER A 30 -9.92 5.49 16.42
N ARG A 31 -9.73 4.50 17.31
CA ARG A 31 -10.70 3.42 17.51
C ARG A 31 -12.06 3.98 17.93
N SER A 32 -12.08 4.93 18.89
CA SER A 32 -13.30 5.62 19.30
C SER A 32 -13.97 6.38 18.15
N ILE A 33 -13.19 7.02 17.26
CA ILE A 33 -13.75 7.71 16.09
C ILE A 33 -14.53 6.72 15.20
N PHE A 34 -14.02 5.52 14.96
CA PHE A 34 -14.71 4.51 14.15
C PHE A 34 -15.98 4.02 14.85
N ILE A 35 -15.93 3.77 16.16
CA ILE A 35 -17.10 3.34 16.96
C ILE A 35 -18.19 4.41 16.93
N ASP A 36 -17.83 5.69 17.12
CA ASP A 36 -18.76 6.82 17.06
C ASP A 36 -19.41 6.97 15.65
N ASN A 37 -18.76 6.44 14.62
CA ASN A 37 -19.27 6.37 13.25
C ASN A 37 -19.88 5.00 12.91
N LEU A 38 -20.39 4.28 13.91
CA LEU A 38 -21.18 3.04 13.80
C LEU A 38 -20.41 1.79 13.35
N TYR A 39 -19.07 1.80 13.33
CA TYR A 39 -18.29 0.57 13.16
C TYR A 39 -18.22 -0.21 14.46
N LYS A 40 -18.27 -1.54 14.38
CA LYS A 40 -18.16 -2.43 15.54
C LYS A 40 -16.70 -2.78 15.83
N GLU A 41 -16.39 -3.09 17.10
CA GLU A 41 -15.04 -3.54 17.50
C GLU A 41 -14.55 -4.71 16.66
N GLU A 42 -15.41 -5.70 16.40
CA GLU A 42 -15.06 -6.89 15.62
C GLU A 42 -14.74 -6.54 14.16
N GLU A 43 -15.39 -5.52 13.59
CA GLU A 43 -15.12 -5.06 12.22
C GLU A 43 -13.76 -4.37 12.17
N ILE A 44 -13.41 -3.57 13.18
CA ILE A 44 -12.10 -2.91 13.29
C ILE A 44 -11.01 -3.97 13.43
N ASP A 45 -11.18 -4.93 14.34
CA ASP A 45 -10.20 -6.00 14.56
C ASP A 45 -10.02 -6.88 13.32
N SER A 46 -11.09 -7.19 12.61
CA SER A 46 -11.05 -7.95 11.36
C SER A 46 -10.30 -7.18 10.26
N ALA A 47 -10.51 -5.86 10.15
CA ALA A 47 -9.80 -5.02 9.19
C ALA A 47 -8.29 -4.95 9.49
N LEU A 48 -7.91 -4.81 10.76
CA LEU A 48 -6.51 -4.82 11.20
C LEU A 48 -5.82 -6.18 10.98
N ALA A 49 -6.58 -7.27 11.02
CA ALA A 49 -6.06 -8.64 10.85
C ALA A 49 -5.81 -9.03 9.39
N ILE A 50 -6.29 -8.25 8.41
CA ILE A 50 -6.03 -8.52 6.98
C ILE A 50 -4.51 -8.53 6.74
N SER A 51 -4.00 -9.61 6.14
CA SER A 51 -2.59 -9.71 5.79
C SER A 51 -2.22 -8.77 4.62
N GLY A 52 -0.96 -8.34 4.58
CA GLY A 52 -0.45 -7.48 3.51
C GLY A 52 0.63 -6.53 4.01
N SER A 53 0.87 -5.48 3.26
CA SER A 53 1.78 -4.40 3.66
C SER A 53 1.22 -3.62 4.85
N LYS A 54 2.08 -3.30 5.81
CA LYS A 54 1.69 -2.68 7.07
C LYS A 54 2.61 -1.50 7.41
N PHE A 55 2.01 -0.39 7.86
CA PHE A 55 2.77 0.69 8.47
C PHE A 55 3.25 0.32 9.87
N ASN A 56 4.42 0.82 10.25
CA ASN A 56 4.90 0.72 11.62
C ASN A 56 4.11 1.66 12.53
N TYR A 57 3.67 1.16 13.67
CA TYR A 57 2.94 1.95 14.66
C TYR A 57 3.75 3.15 15.18
N GLN A 58 5.07 3.02 15.21
CA GLN A 58 5.97 4.13 15.59
C GLN A 58 6.02 5.23 14.52
N PHE A 59 5.80 4.89 13.25
CA PHE A 59 5.73 5.88 12.18
C PHE A 59 4.39 6.61 12.19
N CYS A 60 3.28 5.88 12.26
CA CYS A 60 1.94 6.45 12.38
C CYS A 60 1.00 5.50 13.14
N LYS A 61 0.15 6.06 13.97
CA LYS A 61 -0.73 5.32 14.88
C LYS A 61 -2.10 5.01 14.31
N ASN A 62 -2.46 5.66 13.22
CA ASN A 62 -3.77 5.54 12.59
C ASN A 62 -3.78 6.20 11.19
N PRO A 63 -4.80 5.94 10.35
CA PRO A 63 -4.90 6.53 9.03
C PRO A 63 -4.92 8.06 8.99
N PHE A 64 -5.51 8.72 9.98
CA PHE A 64 -5.60 10.19 10.03
C PHE A 64 -4.22 10.82 10.26
N GLU A 65 -3.46 10.27 11.21
CA GLU A 65 -2.07 10.70 11.46
C GLU A 65 -1.17 10.43 10.24
N LEU A 66 -1.39 9.32 9.54
CA LEU A 66 -0.67 8.99 8.32
C LEU A 66 -0.83 10.08 7.26
N ILE A 67 -2.07 10.49 6.96
CA ILE A 67 -2.37 11.53 5.98
C ILE A 67 -1.76 12.86 6.41
N GLU A 68 -1.85 13.23 7.68
CA GLU A 68 -1.22 14.44 8.20
C GLU A 68 0.30 14.44 8.02
N LYS A 69 0.95 13.30 8.27
CA LYS A 69 2.41 13.16 8.12
C LYS A 69 2.85 13.20 6.67
N ILE A 70 2.18 12.43 5.78
CA ILE A 70 2.63 12.30 4.40
C ILE A 70 2.60 13.63 3.65
N GLN A 71 1.69 14.53 3.98
CA GLN A 71 1.61 15.87 3.40
C GLN A 71 2.85 16.75 3.65
N ARG A 72 3.72 16.35 4.61
CA ARG A 72 4.94 17.07 4.94
C ARG A 72 6.14 16.67 4.07
N PHE A 73 6.01 15.57 3.33
CA PHE A 73 7.06 15.07 2.45
C PHE A 73 6.81 15.47 1.00
N GLN A 74 7.89 15.52 0.22
CA GLN A 74 7.82 15.70 -1.22
C GLN A 74 7.77 14.32 -1.89
N PRO A 75 6.87 14.09 -2.85
CA PRO A 75 6.90 12.86 -3.63
C PRO A 75 8.17 12.80 -4.50
N LEU A 76 8.72 11.61 -4.60
CA LEU A 76 9.84 11.32 -5.50
C LEU A 76 9.38 11.21 -6.95
N HIS A 77 8.21 10.60 -7.15
CA HIS A 77 7.61 10.40 -8.46
C HIS A 77 6.11 10.70 -8.43
N PHE A 78 5.61 11.12 -9.59
CA PHE A 78 4.20 11.34 -9.84
C PHE A 78 3.83 10.83 -11.24
N PHE A 79 2.68 10.16 -11.37
CA PHE A 79 2.10 9.79 -12.65
C PHE A 79 0.59 9.57 -12.54
N LYS A 80 -0.10 9.50 -13.69
CA LYS A 80 -1.53 9.18 -13.75
C LYS A 80 -1.75 7.74 -14.22
N GLN A 81 -2.71 7.07 -13.62
CA GLN A 81 -3.23 5.77 -14.09
C GLN A 81 -4.17 5.96 -15.29
N GLU A 82 -4.51 4.87 -15.99
CA GLU A 82 -5.45 4.91 -17.13
C GLU A 82 -6.83 5.48 -16.75
N ASN A 83 -7.29 5.22 -15.52
CA ASN A 83 -8.57 5.75 -14.99
C ASN A 83 -8.49 7.22 -14.54
N GLY A 84 -7.33 7.87 -14.72
CA GLY A 84 -7.09 9.26 -14.33
C GLY A 84 -6.68 9.46 -12.87
N ASN A 85 -6.68 8.43 -12.03
CA ASN A 85 -6.18 8.55 -10.65
C ASN A 85 -4.72 8.95 -10.64
N GLU A 86 -4.36 9.75 -9.66
CA GLU A 86 -3.01 10.30 -9.49
C GLU A 86 -2.23 9.47 -8.48
N VAL A 87 -1.05 9.02 -8.88
CA VAL A 87 -0.16 8.21 -8.04
C VAL A 87 1.04 9.03 -7.63
N TYR A 88 1.29 9.11 -6.34
CA TYR A 88 2.44 9.76 -5.72
C TYR A 88 3.28 8.72 -4.98
N ILE A 89 4.56 8.67 -5.28
CA ILE A 89 5.52 7.77 -4.64
C ILE A 89 6.44 8.59 -3.75
N PHE A 90 6.50 8.20 -2.48
CA PHE A 90 7.35 8.82 -1.46
C PHE A 90 8.45 7.84 -1.02
N VAL A 91 9.61 8.38 -0.68
CA VAL A 91 10.68 7.66 0.02
C VAL A 91 11.06 8.46 1.26
N ILE A 92 10.93 7.84 2.43
CA ILE A 92 11.24 8.46 3.71
C ILE A 92 12.64 7.99 4.13
N GLU A 93 13.66 8.79 3.82
CA GLU A 93 15.06 8.39 3.97
C GLU A 93 15.48 8.10 5.42
N SER A 94 14.87 8.78 6.38
CA SER A 94 15.30 8.73 7.79
C SER A 94 15.02 7.39 8.48
N ASN A 95 13.95 6.68 8.12
CA ASN A 95 13.51 5.48 8.82
C ASN A 95 12.73 4.51 7.93
N PHE A 96 12.69 3.23 8.31
CA PHE A 96 11.68 2.31 7.80
C PHE A 96 10.29 2.70 8.32
N ILE A 97 9.35 2.85 7.40
CA ILE A 97 7.98 3.30 7.73
C ILE A 97 7.00 2.14 7.86
N GLY A 98 7.39 0.97 7.41
CA GLY A 98 6.54 -0.21 7.44
C GLY A 98 7.22 -1.43 6.83
N VAL A 99 6.40 -2.41 6.48
CA VAL A 99 6.80 -3.62 5.76
C VAL A 99 6.00 -3.73 4.47
N ASP A 100 6.66 -4.14 3.40
CA ASP A 100 6.05 -4.47 2.12
C ASP A 100 5.88 -5.99 2.03
N ASN A 101 4.73 -6.43 1.56
CA ASN A 101 4.50 -7.86 1.27
C ASN A 101 4.83 -8.24 -0.18
N LEU A 102 5.26 -7.27 -0.99
CA LEU A 102 5.69 -7.49 -2.36
C LEU A 102 7.21 -7.43 -2.44
N ILE A 103 7.83 -8.45 -3.02
CA ILE A 103 9.27 -8.50 -3.20
C ILE A 103 9.67 -8.93 -4.62
N PRO A 104 10.84 -8.48 -5.11
CA PRO A 104 11.43 -9.02 -6.31
C PRO A 104 11.79 -10.51 -6.14
N LEU A 105 11.57 -11.31 -7.19
CA LEU A 105 12.04 -12.71 -7.21
C LEU A 105 13.54 -12.83 -6.96
N ALA A 106 14.32 -11.85 -7.42
CA ALA A 106 15.76 -11.81 -7.24
C ALA A 106 16.21 -11.75 -5.76
N ASP A 107 15.32 -11.35 -4.85
CA ASP A 107 15.61 -11.28 -3.41
C ASP A 107 15.50 -12.65 -2.71
N LEU A 108 14.98 -13.66 -3.41
CA LEU A 108 14.90 -15.03 -2.91
C LEU A 108 16.17 -15.83 -3.26
N THR A 109 16.58 -16.70 -2.35
CA THR A 109 17.62 -17.71 -2.62
C THR A 109 17.09 -18.80 -3.55
N LEU A 110 17.97 -19.58 -4.17
CA LEU A 110 17.59 -20.72 -5.02
C LEU A 110 16.71 -21.74 -4.27
N THR A 111 17.00 -21.97 -2.98
CA THR A 111 16.20 -22.87 -2.14
C THR A 111 14.80 -22.30 -1.88
N GLU A 112 14.68 -20.98 -1.69
CA GLU A 112 13.39 -20.31 -1.50
C GLU A 112 12.57 -20.32 -2.80
N HIS A 113 13.19 -20.17 -3.97
CA HIS A 113 12.51 -20.28 -5.27
C HIS A 113 11.75 -21.60 -5.43
N SER A 114 12.30 -22.71 -4.95
CA SER A 114 11.64 -24.03 -5.03
C SER A 114 10.37 -24.14 -4.15
N LYS A 115 10.16 -23.19 -3.26
CA LYS A 115 9.01 -23.15 -2.34
C LYS A 115 7.93 -22.16 -2.76
N ILE A 116 8.11 -21.47 -3.88
CA ILE A 116 7.12 -20.55 -4.42
C ILE A 116 5.87 -21.36 -4.80
N LYS A 117 4.71 -20.88 -4.36
CA LYS A 117 3.41 -21.37 -4.80
C LYS A 117 2.79 -20.34 -5.71
N TYR A 118 2.00 -20.82 -6.68
CA TYR A 118 1.27 -19.94 -7.58
C TYR A 118 -0.23 -20.04 -7.29
N GLU A 119 -0.89 -18.90 -7.31
CA GLU A 119 -2.34 -18.79 -7.09
C GLU A 119 -2.96 -17.82 -8.08
N LEU A 120 -4.24 -18.01 -8.38
CA LEU A 120 -5.01 -17.09 -9.20
C LEU A 120 -5.58 -15.96 -8.34
N ARG A 121 -5.29 -14.72 -8.72
CA ARG A 121 -5.92 -13.51 -8.18
C ARG A 121 -6.55 -12.73 -9.33
N ASN A 122 -7.86 -12.54 -9.27
CA ASN A 122 -8.61 -11.85 -10.32
C ASN A 122 -8.30 -12.36 -11.74
N GLY A 123 -8.14 -13.69 -11.89
CA GLY A 123 -7.83 -14.32 -13.18
C GLY A 123 -6.37 -14.24 -13.62
N PHE A 124 -5.48 -13.71 -12.79
CA PHE A 124 -4.05 -13.64 -13.07
C PHE A 124 -3.26 -14.52 -12.10
N GLU A 125 -2.34 -15.35 -12.63
CA GLU A 125 -1.49 -16.21 -11.82
C GLU A 125 -0.32 -15.43 -11.21
N ILE A 126 -0.16 -15.50 -9.89
CA ILE A 126 0.88 -14.81 -9.16
C ILE A 126 1.60 -15.74 -8.19
N GLY A 127 2.91 -15.52 -8.05
CA GLY A 127 3.73 -16.24 -7.08
C GLY A 127 3.49 -15.74 -5.65
N THR A 128 3.49 -16.68 -4.73
CA THR A 128 3.45 -16.42 -3.28
C THR A 128 4.52 -17.23 -2.57
N PHE A 129 5.07 -16.65 -1.50
CA PHE A 129 6.08 -17.30 -0.68
C PHE A 129 5.73 -17.14 0.80
N ALA A 130 5.50 -18.28 1.46
CA ALA A 130 5.16 -18.29 2.88
C ALA A 130 6.44 -18.17 3.73
N THR A 131 6.53 -17.13 4.55
CA THR A 131 7.72 -16.83 5.34
C THR A 131 7.39 -15.99 6.58
N LYS A 132 8.27 -16.08 7.58
CA LYS A 132 8.31 -15.12 8.70
C LYS A 132 9.23 -13.91 8.40
N LYS A 133 9.89 -13.91 7.25
CA LYS A 133 10.79 -12.83 6.83
C LYS A 133 9.98 -11.57 6.63
N MET A 134 10.43 -10.50 7.27
CA MET A 134 9.91 -9.16 7.02
C MET A 134 10.64 -8.53 5.83
N ASN A 135 9.94 -7.67 5.08
CA ASN A 135 10.53 -6.84 4.04
C ASN A 135 10.35 -5.35 4.42
N PRO A 136 11.24 -4.79 5.26
CA PRO A 136 11.15 -3.40 5.68
C PRO A 136 11.20 -2.44 4.49
N THR A 137 10.39 -1.39 4.53
CA THR A 137 10.30 -0.41 3.45
C THR A 137 10.40 1.02 3.97
N LYS A 138 11.02 1.88 3.17
CA LYS A 138 10.99 3.34 3.29
C LYS A 138 10.02 3.99 2.30
N GLY A 139 9.47 3.19 1.40
CA GLY A 139 8.55 3.63 0.36
C GLY A 139 7.11 3.71 0.83
N CYS A 140 6.40 4.65 0.26
CA CYS A 140 4.95 4.84 0.45
C CYS A 140 4.31 5.24 -0.87
N VAL A 141 3.19 4.65 -1.17
CA VAL A 141 2.38 4.95 -2.36
C VAL A 141 1.06 5.56 -1.94
N LEU A 142 0.79 6.77 -2.42
CA LEU A 142 -0.49 7.47 -2.26
C LEU A 142 -1.19 7.53 -3.60
N VAL A 143 -2.46 7.15 -3.62
CA VAL A 143 -3.32 7.28 -4.80
C VAL A 143 -4.46 8.23 -4.47
N LEU A 144 -4.60 9.28 -5.28
CA LEU A 144 -5.70 10.23 -5.21
C LEU A 144 -6.67 10.00 -6.36
N LYS A 145 -7.94 10.31 -6.11
CA LYS A 145 -8.97 10.32 -7.14
C LYS A 145 -8.66 11.39 -8.18
N SER A 146 -8.94 11.09 -9.45
CA SER A 146 -8.74 12.01 -10.56
C SER A 146 -9.25 13.42 -10.27
N ASP A 147 -8.36 14.42 -10.52
CA ASP A 147 -8.66 15.85 -10.36
C ASP A 147 -9.23 16.23 -8.97
N SER A 148 -8.78 15.53 -7.92
CA SER A 148 -9.26 15.68 -6.55
C SER A 148 -8.12 15.47 -5.56
N ASN A 149 -8.30 15.98 -4.34
CA ASN A 149 -7.42 15.70 -3.19
C ASN A 149 -7.93 14.51 -2.34
N GLU A 150 -8.94 13.81 -2.82
CA GLU A 150 -9.55 12.68 -2.10
C GLU A 150 -8.64 11.45 -2.17
N VAL A 151 -8.29 10.92 -1.01
CA VAL A 151 -7.47 9.71 -0.89
C VAL A 151 -8.27 8.49 -1.33
N VAL A 152 -7.77 7.77 -2.33
CA VAL A 152 -8.27 6.46 -2.74
C VAL A 152 -7.62 5.37 -1.91
N THR A 153 -6.29 5.37 -1.83
CA THR A 153 -5.52 4.46 -0.99
C THR A 153 -4.14 5.05 -0.66
N ILE A 154 -3.55 4.55 0.41
CA ILE A 154 -2.16 4.79 0.77
C ILE A 154 -1.62 3.53 1.47
N PHE A 155 -0.45 3.08 1.07
CA PHE A 155 0.17 1.86 1.62
C PHE A 155 1.69 1.96 1.63
N PRO A 156 2.37 1.25 2.54
CA PRO A 156 3.83 1.19 2.55
C PRO A 156 4.31 0.21 1.49
N GLY A 157 5.45 0.53 0.87
CA GLY A 157 6.07 -0.33 -0.14
C GLY A 157 6.23 0.35 -1.48
N ILE A 158 6.37 -0.47 -2.52
CA ILE A 158 6.52 -0.05 -3.90
C ILE A 158 5.18 -0.05 -4.63
N TYR A 159 5.09 0.79 -5.68
CA TYR A 159 3.94 0.75 -6.57
C TYR A 159 3.95 -0.56 -7.38
N ALA A 160 2.83 -1.27 -7.34
CA ALA A 160 2.57 -2.40 -8.21
C ALA A 160 1.54 -2.02 -9.28
N PRO A 161 1.81 -2.26 -10.56
CA PRO A 161 0.82 -2.00 -11.60
C PRO A 161 -0.39 -2.93 -11.45
N PRO A 162 -1.57 -2.56 -11.98
CA PRO A 162 -2.69 -3.48 -12.09
C PRO A 162 -2.26 -4.79 -12.79
N PHE A 163 -2.99 -5.87 -12.56
CA PHE A 163 -2.74 -7.12 -13.28
C PHE A 163 -2.94 -6.92 -14.79
N PRO A 164 -2.09 -7.53 -15.64
CA PRO A 164 -2.07 -7.29 -17.09
C PRO A 164 -3.42 -7.49 -17.77
N ILE A 165 -4.25 -8.41 -17.27
CA ILE A 165 -5.58 -8.71 -17.81
C ILE A 165 -6.53 -7.49 -17.77
N SER A 166 -6.34 -6.58 -16.84
CA SER A 166 -7.18 -5.38 -16.67
C SER A 166 -6.67 -4.15 -17.44
N ILE A 167 -5.50 -4.26 -18.09
CA ILE A 167 -4.84 -3.13 -18.76
C ILE A 167 -5.19 -3.13 -20.24
N VAL A 168 -5.72 -2.01 -20.75
CA VAL A 168 -6.09 -1.82 -22.16
C VAL A 168 -4.90 -1.33 -23.00
N ASN A 169 -4.12 -0.38 -22.45
CA ASN A 169 -2.94 0.15 -23.15
C ASN A 169 -1.85 -0.92 -23.27
N LYS A 170 -1.43 -1.21 -24.51
CA LYS A 170 -0.47 -2.29 -24.82
C LYS A 170 0.90 -2.10 -24.15
N ASP A 171 1.43 -0.87 -24.14
CA ASP A 171 2.75 -0.61 -23.55
C ASP A 171 2.73 -0.74 -22.03
N LEU A 172 1.66 -0.28 -21.38
CA LEU A 172 1.46 -0.47 -19.96
C LEU A 172 1.25 -1.94 -19.60
N LYS A 173 0.54 -2.68 -20.45
CA LYS A 173 0.34 -4.13 -20.28
C LYS A 173 1.66 -4.89 -20.29
N VAL A 174 2.53 -4.64 -21.26
CA VAL A 174 3.86 -5.27 -21.34
C VAL A 174 4.70 -4.94 -20.10
N LYS A 175 4.68 -3.70 -19.64
CA LYS A 175 5.38 -3.30 -18.41
C LYS A 175 4.83 -4.03 -17.18
N ALA A 176 3.51 -4.18 -17.08
CA ALA A 176 2.87 -4.92 -16.00
C ALA A 176 3.20 -6.42 -16.04
N GLU A 177 3.19 -7.02 -17.22
CA GLU A 177 3.61 -8.42 -17.43
C GLU A 177 5.06 -8.64 -16.96
N TYR A 178 5.97 -7.74 -17.33
CA TYR A 178 7.35 -7.79 -16.88
C TYR A 178 7.47 -7.64 -15.36
N PHE A 179 6.74 -6.69 -14.78
CA PHE A 179 6.73 -6.48 -13.33
C PHE A 179 6.29 -7.74 -12.59
N TRP A 180 5.13 -8.30 -12.97
CA TRP A 180 4.57 -9.47 -12.29
C TRP A 180 5.34 -10.77 -12.53
N ALA A 181 6.05 -10.87 -13.66
CA ALA A 181 6.97 -11.98 -13.90
C ALA A 181 8.20 -11.94 -12.97
N ASN A 182 8.52 -10.78 -12.37
CA ASN A 182 9.71 -10.58 -11.54
C ASN A 182 9.39 -10.28 -10.06
N HIS A 183 8.13 -10.33 -9.65
CA HIS A 183 7.70 -10.05 -8.26
C HIS A 183 6.74 -11.12 -7.76
N LEU A 184 6.70 -11.28 -6.44
CA LEU A 184 5.76 -12.15 -5.76
C LEU A 184 5.30 -11.55 -4.44
N PHE A 185 4.23 -12.11 -3.86
CA PHE A 185 3.76 -11.72 -2.54
C PHE A 185 4.33 -12.61 -1.43
N LEU A 186 4.79 -11.99 -0.35
CA LEU A 186 5.05 -12.68 0.91
C LEU A 186 3.74 -12.95 1.64
N ILE A 187 3.61 -14.16 2.18
CA ILE A 187 2.51 -14.57 3.04
C ILE A 187 3.07 -14.87 4.42
N ASN A 188 2.52 -14.26 5.45
CA ASN A 188 2.91 -14.56 6.83
C ASN A 188 2.49 -15.98 7.20
N GLN A 189 3.45 -16.74 7.74
CA GLN A 189 3.21 -18.05 8.37
C GLN A 189 2.76 -17.88 9.82
#